data_3476f289b23cab934d1dfc6d8535d14f
#
_entry.id   3476f289b23cab934d1dfc6d8535d14f
#
_cell.length_a   1.000
_cell.length_b   1.000
_cell.length_c   1.000
_cell.angle_alpha   90.00
_cell.angle_beta   90.00
_cell.angle_gamma   90.00
#
_symmetry.space_group_name_H-M   'P 1'
#
loop_
_entity.id
_entity.type
_entity.pdbx_description
1 polymer ?
#
loop_
_entity_poly.entity_id
_entity_poly.type
_entity_poly.pdbx_seq_one_letter_code
_entity_poly.pdbx_strand_id
1 'polypeptide(L)'
;MLRSPMPAALVAAALMAAQPLAATAQPATAAPQVTAAPQVTATSTNITEAQVLQAQRAWCDGLLSVSRAYRSGGAPLARALAEKMLDGAYGYQYGPVAFKPTLTSGQQTFRPTRAGALAYFVGGDSRFPADAGFAIKPWSTCAIRNQVVQLHGIFAITMGNVDLTDSNGKVTTVDKTWGFLREPDGETRIVLHHSSLPFQAPASAPAR
;
A
#
# COMPACT_ATOMS: atom_id res chain seq x y z
N MET A 1 -33.20 76.74 38.78
CA MET A 1 -34.49 77.05 39.46
C MET A 1 -34.97 75.70 40.01
N LEU A 2 -34.79 75.54 41.33
CA LEU A 2 -35.84 75.55 42.37
C LEU A 2 -36.93 74.54 42.11
N ARG A 3 -37.27 73.55 42.89
CA ARG A 3 -37.37 73.35 44.37
C ARG A 3 -37.85 71.94 44.63
N SER A 4 -37.35 71.35 45.68
CA SER A 4 -37.97 70.24 46.50
C SER A 4 -39.34 70.76 47.11
N PRO A 5 -40.08 69.97 47.92
CA PRO A 5 -39.76 68.81 48.76
C PRO A 5 -40.91 67.78 48.97
N MET A 6 -40.56 66.79 49.74
CA MET A 6 -41.33 65.75 50.51
C MET A 6 -42.70 66.20 51.12
N PRO A 7 -43.56 65.23 51.62
CA PRO A 7 -43.20 64.45 52.81
C PRO A 7 -43.77 63.01 52.90
N ALA A 8 -43.29 62.35 53.96
CA ALA A 8 -43.52 61.03 54.49
C ALA A 8 -44.97 60.68 54.89
N ALA A 9 -45.29 59.38 54.88
CA ALA A 9 -46.27 58.74 55.76
C ALA A 9 -45.79 57.35 56.17
N LEU A 10 -45.49 57.19 57.44
CA LEU A 10 -45.34 55.92 58.14
C LEU A 10 -46.71 55.22 58.22
N VAL A 11 -46.72 53.86 57.91
CA VAL A 11 -47.68 52.91 58.46
C VAL A 11 -46.93 51.66 58.88
N ALA A 12 -46.98 51.47 60.22
CA ALA A 12 -46.48 50.24 60.86
C ALA A 12 -47.56 49.11 60.67
N ALA A 13 -47.13 47.91 60.28
CA ALA A 13 -47.94 46.73 60.50
C ALA A 13 -47.09 45.46 60.62
N ALA A 14 -47.12 44.93 61.81
CA ALA A 14 -47.15 43.54 62.27
C ALA A 14 -46.19 42.50 61.64
N LEU A 15 -45.17 42.11 62.42
CA LEU A 15 -44.45 40.86 62.33
C LEU A 15 -45.42 39.67 62.49
N MET A 16 -45.50 38.80 61.47
CA MET A 16 -45.81 37.39 61.66
C MET A 16 -44.63 36.54 61.33
N ALA A 17 -44.06 35.89 62.35
CA ALA A 17 -43.02 34.95 62.23
C ALA A 17 -43.49 33.68 61.56
N ALA A 18 -43.08 33.41 60.30
CA ALA A 18 -43.24 32.12 59.67
C ALA A 18 -42.01 31.27 59.94
N GLN A 19 -42.18 30.17 60.63
CA GLN A 19 -41.12 29.19 60.88
C GLN A 19 -40.75 28.48 59.58
N PRO A 20 -39.48 28.26 59.26
CA PRO A 20 -39.12 27.44 58.10
C PRO A 20 -39.32 25.94 58.42
N LEU A 21 -40.16 25.27 57.63
CA LEU A 21 -40.17 23.79 57.59
C LEU A 21 -38.80 23.33 57.13
N ALA A 22 -38.12 22.60 57.99
CA ALA A 22 -36.92 21.84 57.61
C ALA A 22 -37.26 20.74 56.62
N ALA A 23 -36.96 20.94 55.34
CA ALA A 23 -37.02 19.88 54.32
C ALA A 23 -35.88 18.90 54.60
N THR A 24 -36.19 17.71 55.05
CA THR A 24 -35.28 16.59 55.15
C THR A 24 -34.86 16.18 53.72
N ALA A 25 -33.62 16.50 53.33
CA ALA A 25 -33.02 16.05 52.08
C ALA A 25 -32.88 14.51 52.14
N GLN A 26 -33.63 13.79 51.30
CA GLN A 26 -33.41 12.37 51.05
C GLN A 26 -32.02 12.20 50.37
N PRO A 27 -31.21 11.22 50.79
CA PRO A 27 -29.99 10.93 50.09
C PRO A 27 -30.29 10.47 48.67
N ALA A 28 -29.78 11.18 47.69
CA ALA A 28 -29.85 10.79 46.28
C ALA A 28 -29.15 9.43 46.13
N THR A 29 -29.90 8.39 45.80
CA THR A 29 -29.38 7.10 45.40
C THR A 29 -28.52 7.33 44.13
N ALA A 30 -27.22 7.18 44.24
CA ALA A 30 -26.33 7.25 43.10
C ALA A 30 -26.75 6.18 42.08
N ALA A 31 -27.08 6.65 40.87
CA ALA A 31 -27.35 5.74 39.76
C ALA A 31 -26.12 4.84 39.50
N PRO A 32 -26.28 3.56 39.20
CA PRO A 32 -25.16 2.70 38.89
C PRO A 32 -24.37 3.26 37.72
N GLN A 33 -23.08 3.52 37.92
CA GLN A 33 -22.20 3.89 36.85
C GLN A 33 -22.07 2.68 35.90
N VAL A 34 -22.64 2.78 34.71
CA VAL A 34 -22.41 1.82 33.64
C VAL A 34 -20.96 2.01 33.19
N THR A 35 -20.07 1.16 33.69
CA THR A 35 -18.72 1.06 33.18
C THR A 35 -18.82 0.67 31.70
N ALA A 36 -18.41 1.56 30.80
CA ALA A 36 -18.36 1.27 29.38
C ALA A 36 -17.51 0.00 29.18
N ALA A 37 -18.06 -0.97 28.45
CA ALA A 37 -17.32 -2.17 28.11
C ALA A 37 -16.03 -1.78 27.36
N PRO A 38 -14.90 -2.50 27.60
CA PRO A 38 -13.65 -2.21 26.91
C PRO A 38 -13.87 -2.28 25.39
N GLN A 39 -13.48 -1.23 24.69
CA GLN A 39 -13.50 -1.20 23.21
C GLN A 39 -12.36 -2.08 22.71
N VAL A 40 -12.71 -3.26 22.20
CA VAL A 40 -11.74 -4.15 21.55
C VAL A 40 -11.61 -3.73 20.09
N THR A 41 -10.49 -3.12 19.73
CA THR A 41 -10.16 -2.87 18.33
C THR A 41 -9.39 -4.08 17.80
N ALA A 42 -10.08 -4.97 17.08
CA ALA A 42 -9.43 -6.06 16.37
C ALA A 42 -8.94 -5.54 15.01
N THR A 43 -7.63 -5.44 14.83
CA THR A 43 -7.03 -5.16 13.51
C THR A 43 -6.92 -6.47 12.75
N SER A 44 -7.60 -6.57 11.61
CA SER A 44 -7.42 -7.74 10.72
C SER A 44 -5.98 -7.80 10.22
N THR A 45 -5.35 -8.96 10.35
CA THR A 45 -4.03 -9.25 9.78
C THR A 45 -4.13 -9.76 8.34
N ASN A 46 -5.34 -10.06 7.85
CA ASN A 46 -5.53 -10.59 6.51
C ASN A 46 -5.19 -9.55 5.45
N ILE A 47 -4.58 -10.02 4.36
CA ILE A 47 -4.36 -9.21 3.16
C ILE A 47 -5.70 -8.93 2.47
N THR A 48 -5.86 -7.75 1.91
CA THR A 48 -7.05 -7.35 1.16
C THR A 48 -6.75 -7.20 -0.33
N GLU A 49 -7.77 -7.31 -1.17
CA GLU A 49 -7.65 -7.04 -2.60
C GLU A 49 -7.10 -5.62 -2.86
N ALA A 50 -7.58 -4.63 -2.13
CA ALA A 50 -7.11 -3.25 -2.27
C ALA A 50 -5.59 -3.12 -2.05
N GLN A 51 -5.04 -3.83 -1.05
CA GLN A 51 -3.60 -3.87 -0.78
C GLN A 51 -2.82 -4.56 -1.91
N VAL A 52 -3.35 -5.67 -2.45
CA VAL A 52 -2.74 -6.36 -3.60
C VAL A 52 -2.70 -5.44 -4.82
N LEU A 53 -3.83 -4.82 -5.19
CA LEU A 53 -3.90 -3.90 -6.31
C LEU A 53 -3.01 -2.66 -6.12
N GLN A 54 -2.88 -2.18 -4.89
CA GLN A 54 -1.96 -1.09 -4.55
C GLN A 54 -0.50 -1.50 -4.74
N ALA A 55 -0.10 -2.70 -4.27
CA ALA A 55 1.25 -3.23 -4.45
C ALA A 55 1.59 -3.41 -5.94
N GLN A 56 0.64 -3.88 -6.74
CA GLN A 56 0.79 -4.00 -8.19
C GLN A 56 0.99 -2.63 -8.86
N ARG A 57 0.18 -1.61 -8.50
CA ARG A 57 0.35 -0.24 -9.00
C ARG A 57 1.71 0.34 -8.62
N ALA A 58 2.11 0.18 -7.35
CA ALA A 58 3.40 0.66 -6.87
C ALA A 58 4.59 0.02 -7.62
N TRP A 59 4.47 -1.27 -7.98
CA TRP A 59 5.46 -1.94 -8.82
C TRP A 59 5.54 -1.32 -10.23
N CYS A 60 4.41 -1.06 -10.89
CA CYS A 60 4.35 -0.38 -12.19
C CYS A 60 4.98 1.02 -12.12
N ASP A 61 4.60 1.82 -11.12
CA ASP A 61 5.10 3.17 -10.91
C ASP A 61 6.61 3.18 -10.67
N GLY A 62 7.09 2.22 -9.88
CA GLY A 62 8.52 2.00 -9.64
C GLY A 62 9.28 1.68 -10.93
N LEU A 63 8.78 0.74 -11.73
CA LEU A 63 9.36 0.37 -13.02
C LEU A 63 9.46 1.57 -13.97
N LEU A 64 8.37 2.32 -14.12
CA LEU A 64 8.33 3.51 -14.96
C LEU A 64 9.24 4.62 -14.45
N SER A 65 9.37 4.76 -13.12
CA SER A 65 10.27 5.73 -12.50
C SER A 65 11.73 5.42 -12.80
N VAL A 66 12.14 4.14 -12.71
CA VAL A 66 13.49 3.69 -13.09
C VAL A 66 13.77 3.96 -14.57
N SER A 67 12.79 3.66 -15.44
CA SER A 67 12.89 3.94 -16.88
C SER A 67 13.10 5.44 -17.16
N ARG A 68 12.31 6.32 -16.53
CA ARG A 68 12.46 7.77 -16.66
C ARG A 68 13.82 8.26 -16.13
N ALA A 69 14.22 7.76 -14.97
CA ALA A 69 15.49 8.11 -14.34
C ALA A 69 16.70 7.77 -15.22
N TYR A 70 16.67 6.61 -15.89
CA TYR A 70 17.73 6.24 -16.81
C TYR A 70 17.87 7.24 -17.96
N ARG A 71 16.76 7.70 -18.55
CA ARG A 71 16.78 8.68 -19.63
C ARG A 71 17.24 10.08 -19.20
N SER A 72 16.98 10.48 -17.94
CA SER A 72 17.30 11.82 -17.43
C SER A 72 18.64 11.94 -16.72
N GLY A 73 19.10 10.87 -16.05
CA GLY A 73 20.30 10.90 -15.20
C GLY A 73 21.18 9.65 -15.32
N GLY A 74 20.90 8.79 -16.33
CA GLY A 74 21.71 7.61 -16.62
C GLY A 74 21.63 6.50 -15.56
N ALA A 75 22.60 5.59 -15.64
CA ALA A 75 22.65 4.38 -14.81
C ALA A 75 22.69 4.66 -13.29
N PRO A 76 23.42 5.66 -12.76
CA PRO A 76 23.45 5.89 -11.32
C PRO A 76 22.08 6.25 -10.73
N LEU A 77 21.33 7.14 -11.39
CA LEU A 77 20.00 7.55 -10.94
C LEU A 77 19.00 6.41 -11.05
N ALA A 78 19.02 5.68 -12.17
CA ALA A 78 18.18 4.50 -12.38
C ALA A 78 18.43 3.45 -11.30
N ARG A 79 19.71 3.17 -10.98
CA ARG A 79 20.07 2.21 -9.94
C ARG A 79 19.50 2.60 -8.57
N ALA A 80 19.67 3.86 -8.16
CA ALA A 80 19.17 4.34 -6.88
C ALA A 80 17.65 4.20 -6.75
N LEU A 81 16.89 4.45 -7.84
CA LEU A 81 15.44 4.25 -7.84
C LEU A 81 15.05 2.77 -7.91
N ALA A 82 15.80 1.93 -8.61
CA ALA A 82 15.57 0.48 -8.62
C ALA A 82 15.80 -0.15 -7.24
N GLU A 83 16.80 0.31 -6.49
CA GLU A 83 17.04 -0.10 -5.12
C GLU A 83 15.85 0.25 -4.23
N LYS A 84 15.34 1.47 -4.31
CA LYS A 84 14.12 1.89 -3.57
C LYS A 84 12.90 1.07 -3.97
N MET A 85 12.70 0.80 -5.27
CA MET A 85 11.60 -0.04 -5.75
C MET A 85 11.70 -1.46 -5.18
N LEU A 86 12.90 -2.06 -5.18
CA LEU A 86 13.09 -3.39 -4.63
C LEU A 86 12.82 -3.44 -3.13
N ASP A 87 13.32 -2.47 -2.37
CA ASP A 87 13.16 -2.42 -0.91
C ASP A 87 11.69 -2.18 -0.49
N GLY A 88 10.93 -1.44 -1.29
CA GLY A 88 9.52 -1.18 -1.02
C GLY A 88 8.58 -2.27 -1.52
N ALA A 89 8.84 -2.82 -2.72
CA ALA A 89 7.89 -3.73 -3.37
C ALA A 89 8.14 -5.21 -3.08
N TYR A 90 9.37 -5.60 -2.72
CA TYR A 90 9.75 -7.01 -2.54
C TYR A 90 10.14 -7.33 -1.11
N GLY A 91 9.90 -8.57 -0.69
CA GLY A 91 10.20 -9.07 0.65
C GLY A 91 11.64 -9.56 0.87
N TYR A 92 12.63 -9.08 0.12
CA TYR A 92 14.03 -9.52 0.24
C TYR A 92 14.64 -9.31 1.62
N GLN A 93 14.14 -8.37 2.41
CA GLN A 93 14.57 -8.14 3.80
C GLN A 93 14.15 -9.25 4.76
N TYR A 94 13.14 -10.06 4.37
CA TYR A 94 12.64 -11.18 5.18
C TYR A 94 13.13 -12.55 4.68
N GLY A 95 13.73 -12.60 3.49
CA GLY A 95 14.26 -13.83 2.93
C GLY A 95 14.36 -13.84 1.41
N PRO A 96 14.69 -14.98 0.82
CA PRO A 96 14.72 -15.15 -0.63
C PRO A 96 13.33 -14.94 -1.25
N VAL A 97 13.27 -14.24 -2.39
CA VAL A 97 12.06 -14.09 -3.19
C VAL A 97 12.06 -15.11 -4.33
N ALA A 98 10.95 -15.79 -4.54
CA ALA A 98 10.78 -16.72 -5.67
C ALA A 98 10.63 -15.92 -6.98
N PHE A 99 11.73 -15.36 -7.48
CA PHE A 99 11.73 -14.51 -8.65
C PHE A 99 12.32 -15.20 -9.88
N LYS A 100 11.47 -15.42 -10.88
CA LYS A 100 11.82 -15.78 -12.26
C LYS A 100 11.49 -14.60 -13.18
N PRO A 101 12.48 -13.81 -13.59
CA PRO A 101 12.29 -12.69 -14.51
C PRO A 101 11.86 -13.11 -15.92
N THR A 102 11.32 -12.17 -16.69
CA THR A 102 10.82 -12.42 -18.07
C THR A 102 11.92 -12.89 -19.02
N LEU A 103 13.07 -12.19 -19.01
CA LEU A 103 14.13 -12.33 -20.03
C LEU A 103 15.37 -13.01 -19.47
N THR A 104 15.21 -14.03 -18.65
CA THR A 104 16.32 -14.80 -18.09
C THR A 104 16.27 -16.26 -18.56
N SER A 105 17.45 -16.88 -18.67
CA SER A 105 17.61 -18.27 -19.11
C SER A 105 18.86 -18.90 -18.52
N GLY A 106 19.02 -20.23 -18.72
CA GLY A 106 20.19 -20.99 -18.30
C GLY A 106 20.34 -21.04 -16.78
N GLN A 107 21.59 -21.09 -16.31
CA GLN A 107 21.92 -21.22 -14.89
C GLN A 107 21.47 -20.05 -14.02
N GLN A 108 21.30 -18.87 -14.62
CA GLN A 108 20.88 -17.65 -13.93
C GLN A 108 19.40 -17.29 -14.23
N THR A 109 18.55 -18.29 -14.45
CA THR A 109 17.12 -18.08 -14.69
C THR A 109 16.41 -17.45 -13.51
N PHE A 110 16.78 -17.82 -12.29
CA PHE A 110 16.12 -17.35 -11.06
C PHE A 110 16.95 -16.28 -10.35
N ARG A 111 16.26 -15.36 -9.70
CA ARG A 111 16.85 -14.22 -8.96
C ARG A 111 16.38 -14.19 -7.50
N PRO A 112 16.76 -15.19 -6.67
CA PRO A 112 16.27 -15.29 -5.30
C PRO A 112 16.84 -14.21 -4.38
N THR A 113 17.87 -13.48 -4.81
CA THR A 113 18.54 -12.45 -4.01
C THR A 113 18.22 -11.05 -4.53
N ARG A 114 18.22 -10.06 -3.62
CA ARG A 114 18.07 -8.63 -3.95
C ARG A 114 19.11 -8.16 -5.00
N ALA A 115 20.35 -8.60 -4.85
CA ALA A 115 21.42 -8.25 -5.80
C ALA A 115 21.13 -8.79 -7.21
N GLY A 116 20.68 -10.05 -7.33
CA GLY A 116 20.30 -10.64 -8.61
C GLY A 116 19.08 -9.95 -9.24
N ALA A 117 18.11 -9.54 -8.43
CA ALA A 117 16.96 -8.77 -8.92
C ALA A 117 17.37 -7.37 -9.40
N LEU A 118 18.26 -6.68 -8.66
CA LEU A 118 18.79 -5.38 -9.05
C LEU A 118 19.54 -5.47 -10.38
N ALA A 119 20.41 -6.48 -10.55
CA ALA A 119 21.10 -6.73 -11.80
C ALA A 119 20.13 -6.90 -12.97
N TYR A 120 19.07 -7.69 -12.79
CA TYR A 120 18.06 -7.84 -13.83
C TYR A 120 17.37 -6.53 -14.22
N PHE A 121 17.01 -5.69 -13.23
CA PHE A 121 16.31 -4.45 -13.52
C PHE A 121 17.17 -3.37 -14.16
N VAL A 122 18.45 -3.23 -13.79
CA VAL A 122 19.27 -2.12 -14.25
C VAL A 122 20.55 -2.52 -15.02
N GLY A 123 20.88 -3.82 -15.07
CA GLY A 123 22.10 -4.30 -15.75
C GLY A 123 23.39 -3.89 -15.04
N GLY A 124 24.51 -4.09 -15.74
CA GLY A 124 25.82 -3.56 -15.33
C GLY A 124 26.50 -4.28 -14.16
N ASP A 125 26.03 -5.44 -13.74
CA ASP A 125 26.65 -6.28 -12.72
C ASP A 125 27.40 -7.45 -13.40
N SER A 126 28.72 -7.50 -13.24
CA SER A 126 29.57 -8.53 -13.87
C SER A 126 29.23 -9.97 -13.45
N ARG A 127 28.56 -10.13 -12.31
CA ARG A 127 28.07 -11.45 -11.86
C ARG A 127 26.85 -11.93 -12.66
N PHE A 128 26.18 -11.01 -13.38
CA PHE A 128 25.01 -11.27 -14.21
C PHE A 128 25.19 -10.67 -15.61
N PRO A 129 26.17 -11.16 -16.40
CA PRO A 129 26.60 -10.51 -17.64
C PRO A 129 25.54 -10.50 -18.74
N ALA A 130 24.52 -11.38 -18.66
CA ALA A 130 23.40 -11.43 -19.61
C ALA A 130 22.30 -10.38 -19.32
N ASP A 131 22.33 -9.73 -18.17
CA ASP A 131 21.31 -8.77 -17.78
C ASP A 131 21.58 -7.40 -18.43
N ALA A 132 20.72 -7.02 -19.38
CA ALA A 132 20.80 -5.73 -20.08
C ALA A 132 19.96 -4.62 -19.40
N GLY A 133 19.31 -4.92 -18.28
CA GLY A 133 18.44 -3.98 -17.55
C GLY A 133 17.03 -3.90 -18.11
N PHE A 134 16.10 -4.64 -17.52
CA PHE A 134 14.70 -4.65 -17.95
C PHE A 134 13.99 -3.31 -17.67
N ALA A 135 14.27 -2.69 -16.52
CA ALA A 135 13.61 -1.45 -16.11
C ALA A 135 14.18 -0.19 -16.79
N ILE A 136 15.41 -0.25 -17.34
CA ILE A 136 16.00 0.88 -18.05
C ILE A 136 15.59 0.98 -19.52
N LYS A 137 14.83 0.00 -20.03
CA LYS A 137 14.16 0.14 -21.33
C LYS A 137 13.22 1.34 -21.31
N PRO A 138 12.91 1.96 -22.47
CA PRO A 138 12.18 3.22 -22.52
C PRO A 138 10.66 3.04 -22.28
N TRP A 139 10.29 2.42 -21.18
CA TRP A 139 8.88 2.20 -20.84
C TRP A 139 8.15 3.52 -20.57
N SER A 140 6.98 3.68 -21.17
CA SER A 140 6.10 4.85 -21.02
C SER A 140 4.84 4.54 -20.23
N THR A 141 4.27 3.33 -20.38
CA THR A 141 3.10 2.88 -19.63
C THR A 141 3.26 1.45 -19.13
N CYS A 142 2.50 1.12 -18.08
CA CYS A 142 2.41 -0.20 -17.48
C CYS A 142 0.96 -0.44 -17.08
N ALA A 143 0.31 -1.45 -17.67
CA ALA A 143 -1.07 -1.81 -17.41
C ALA A 143 -1.16 -3.27 -16.95
N ILE A 144 -1.83 -3.51 -15.84
CA ILE A 144 -2.00 -4.85 -15.26
C ILE A 144 -3.43 -5.31 -15.48
N ARG A 145 -3.58 -6.54 -15.97
CA ARG A 145 -4.86 -7.22 -16.15
C ARG A 145 -4.83 -8.54 -15.40
N ASN A 146 -5.39 -8.54 -14.20
CA ASN A 146 -5.56 -9.78 -13.44
C ASN A 146 -6.66 -10.63 -14.04
N GLN A 147 -6.39 -11.92 -14.26
CA GLN A 147 -7.37 -12.94 -14.55
C GLN A 147 -7.88 -13.60 -13.28
N VAL A 148 -7.00 -13.71 -12.27
CA VAL A 148 -7.31 -14.30 -10.97
C VAL A 148 -6.65 -13.49 -9.88
N VAL A 149 -7.40 -13.26 -8.80
CA VAL A 149 -6.91 -12.77 -7.50
C VAL A 149 -7.44 -13.72 -6.44
N GLN A 150 -6.55 -14.35 -5.67
CA GLN A 150 -6.90 -15.23 -4.56
C GLN A 150 -6.30 -14.67 -3.28
N LEU A 151 -7.11 -14.63 -2.21
CA LEU A 151 -6.72 -14.11 -0.89
C LEU A 151 -6.77 -15.26 0.14
N HIS A 152 -5.66 -15.48 0.85
CA HIS A 152 -5.51 -16.57 1.82
C HIS A 152 -4.85 -16.04 3.11
N GLY A 153 -5.65 -15.51 4.05
CA GLY A 153 -5.12 -14.92 5.28
C GLY A 153 -4.17 -13.76 4.97
N ILE A 154 -2.91 -13.88 5.34
CA ILE A 154 -1.87 -12.87 5.08
C ILE A 154 -1.22 -12.98 3.69
N PHE A 155 -1.60 -13.96 2.89
CA PHE A 155 -1.01 -14.26 1.59
C PHE A 155 -2.04 -14.08 0.45
N ALA A 156 -1.58 -13.62 -0.71
CA ALA A 156 -2.39 -13.54 -1.92
C ALA A 156 -1.60 -14.01 -3.14
N ILE A 157 -2.32 -14.58 -4.12
CA ILE A 157 -1.79 -14.90 -5.45
C ILE A 157 -2.59 -14.15 -6.49
N THR A 158 -1.89 -13.62 -7.50
CA THR A 158 -2.52 -13.10 -8.72
C THR A 158 -1.91 -13.74 -9.96
N MET A 159 -2.73 -13.92 -10.99
CA MET A 159 -2.29 -14.35 -12.30
C MET A 159 -2.96 -13.49 -13.38
N GLY A 160 -2.21 -13.13 -14.41
CA GLY A 160 -2.73 -12.33 -15.52
C GLY A 160 -1.61 -11.82 -16.41
N ASN A 161 -1.85 -10.69 -17.08
CA ASN A 161 -0.90 -10.08 -17.98
C ASN A 161 -0.49 -8.68 -17.49
N VAL A 162 0.72 -8.28 -17.86
CA VAL A 162 1.18 -6.90 -17.79
C VAL A 162 1.57 -6.45 -19.18
N ASP A 163 0.95 -5.37 -19.64
CA ASP A 163 1.31 -4.69 -20.89
C ASP A 163 2.24 -3.52 -20.59
N LEU A 164 3.41 -3.58 -21.19
CA LEU A 164 4.41 -2.53 -21.11
C LEU A 164 4.53 -1.86 -22.46
N THR A 165 4.20 -0.58 -22.54
CA THR A 165 4.35 0.20 -23.78
C THR A 165 5.66 1.00 -23.72
N ASP A 166 6.46 0.96 -24.75
CA ASP A 166 7.66 1.77 -24.84
C ASP A 166 7.38 3.19 -25.41
N SER A 167 8.41 4.02 -25.48
CA SER A 167 8.29 5.40 -26.00
C SER A 167 7.89 5.48 -27.48
N ASN A 168 7.98 4.38 -28.23
CA ASN A 168 7.60 4.30 -29.65
C ASN A 168 6.18 3.74 -29.82
N GLY A 169 5.47 3.47 -28.71
CA GLY A 169 4.12 2.89 -28.74
C GLY A 169 4.09 1.38 -28.89
N LYS A 170 5.26 0.69 -28.93
CA LYS A 170 5.30 -0.77 -29.02
C LYS A 170 4.92 -1.39 -27.68
N VAL A 171 3.91 -2.26 -27.70
CA VAL A 171 3.47 -3.01 -26.52
C VAL A 171 4.23 -4.34 -26.40
N THR A 172 4.70 -4.61 -25.20
CA THR A 172 5.21 -5.92 -24.79
C THR A 172 4.30 -6.49 -23.71
N THR A 173 3.56 -7.52 -24.04
CA THR A 173 2.75 -8.28 -23.09
C THR A 173 3.60 -9.35 -22.43
N VAL A 174 3.49 -9.47 -21.11
CA VAL A 174 4.13 -10.54 -20.35
C VAL A 174 3.09 -11.28 -19.51
N ASP A 175 3.20 -12.61 -19.44
CA ASP A 175 2.46 -13.42 -18.49
C ASP A 175 3.06 -13.21 -17.10
N LYS A 176 2.20 -13.05 -16.11
CA LYS A 176 2.62 -12.68 -14.79
C LYS A 176 1.87 -13.44 -13.71
N THR A 177 2.63 -14.05 -12.82
CA THR A 177 2.12 -14.59 -11.56
C THR A 177 2.86 -13.91 -10.41
N TRP A 178 2.11 -13.33 -9.47
CA TRP A 178 2.66 -12.79 -8.23
C TRP A 178 2.10 -13.50 -7.01
N GLY A 179 2.96 -13.69 -6.01
CA GLY A 179 2.58 -13.97 -4.63
C GLY A 179 2.91 -12.76 -3.78
N PHE A 180 1.94 -12.32 -2.99
CA PHE A 180 2.08 -11.21 -2.05
C PHE A 180 1.96 -11.73 -0.63
N LEU A 181 2.74 -11.17 0.27
CA LEU A 181 2.66 -11.44 1.69
C LEU A 181 2.46 -10.12 2.44
N ARG A 182 1.52 -10.10 3.37
CA ARG A 182 1.45 -9.04 4.36
C ARG A 182 2.47 -9.33 5.45
N GLU A 183 3.51 -8.52 5.49
CA GLU A 183 4.67 -8.69 6.36
C GLU A 183 4.37 -8.21 7.80
N PRO A 184 5.23 -8.53 8.78
CA PRO A 184 5.02 -8.13 10.17
C PRO A 184 4.92 -6.61 10.39
N ASP A 185 5.52 -5.80 9.52
CA ASP A 185 5.42 -4.34 9.53
C ASP A 185 4.06 -3.81 8.97
N GLY A 186 3.19 -4.73 8.51
CA GLY A 186 1.88 -4.41 7.95
C GLY A 186 1.89 -4.09 6.45
N GLU A 187 3.06 -4.00 5.83
CA GLU A 187 3.21 -3.73 4.41
C GLU A 187 2.99 -5.00 3.56
N THR A 188 2.53 -4.80 2.33
CA THR A 188 2.31 -5.89 1.38
C THR A 188 3.44 -5.93 0.37
N ARG A 189 4.20 -7.04 0.37
CA ARG A 189 5.37 -7.21 -0.49
C ARG A 189 5.28 -8.45 -1.36
N ILE A 190 5.97 -8.39 -2.50
CA ILE A 190 6.10 -9.49 -3.45
C ILE A 190 7.09 -10.51 -2.90
N VAL A 191 6.65 -11.75 -2.72
CA VAL A 191 7.47 -12.89 -2.30
C VAL A 191 7.58 -13.95 -3.42
N LEU A 192 6.71 -13.88 -4.42
CA LEU A 192 6.78 -14.63 -5.67
C LEU A 192 6.54 -13.69 -6.85
N HIS A 193 7.40 -13.77 -7.86
CA HIS A 193 7.27 -13.04 -9.12
C HIS A 193 7.75 -13.95 -10.26
N HIS A 194 6.80 -14.56 -10.94
CA HIS A 194 7.09 -15.29 -12.17
C HIS A 194 6.61 -14.46 -13.36
N SER A 195 7.47 -14.34 -14.36
CA SER A 195 7.14 -13.65 -15.60
C SER A 195 7.75 -14.37 -16.80
N SER A 196 6.99 -14.43 -17.88
CA SER A 196 7.40 -15.00 -19.17
C SER A 196 6.81 -14.19 -20.32
N LEU A 197 7.37 -14.32 -21.49
CA LEU A 197 6.65 -13.93 -22.70
C LEU A 197 5.56 -14.98 -22.96
N PRO A 198 4.41 -14.59 -23.55
CA PRO A 198 3.42 -15.55 -24.02
C PRO A 198 4.02 -16.52 -25.01
N PHE A 199 3.60 -17.79 -24.93
CA PHE A 199 4.06 -18.80 -25.86
C PHE A 199 3.65 -18.41 -27.32
N GLN A 200 4.62 -18.48 -28.21
CA GLN A 200 4.40 -18.31 -29.65
C GLN A 200 4.45 -19.68 -30.32
N ALA A 201 3.31 -20.13 -30.81
CA ALA A 201 3.29 -21.34 -31.64
C ALA A 201 4.16 -21.14 -32.88
N PRO A 202 4.95 -22.13 -33.33
CA PRO A 202 5.63 -22.09 -34.61
C PRO A 202 4.64 -21.72 -35.73
N ALA A 203 5.02 -20.83 -36.65
CA ALA A 203 4.21 -20.59 -37.82
C ALA A 203 3.96 -21.93 -38.52
N SER A 204 2.69 -22.29 -38.73
CA SER A 204 2.34 -23.52 -39.46
C SER A 204 3.04 -23.47 -40.83
N ALA A 205 3.81 -24.52 -41.15
CA ALA A 205 4.37 -24.65 -42.48
C ALA A 205 3.21 -24.55 -43.51
N PRO A 206 3.40 -23.82 -44.62
CA PRO A 206 2.36 -23.78 -45.66
C PRO A 206 2.01 -25.22 -46.06
N ALA A 207 0.71 -25.51 -46.11
CA ALA A 207 0.22 -26.80 -46.62
C ALA A 207 0.82 -27.03 -48.03
N ARG A 208 1.53 -28.13 -48.17
CA ARG A 208 2.06 -28.55 -49.48
C ARG A 208 0.94 -29.03 -50.39
#